data_729d0a4acd0fb1c4ccbb9ea9df80fad4
#
_entry.id   729d0a4acd0fb1c4ccbb9ea9df80fad4
#
_cell.length_a   1.000
_cell.length_b   1.000
_cell.length_c   1.000
_cell.angle_alpha   90.00
_cell.angle_beta   90.00
_cell.angle_gamma   90.00
#
_symmetry.space_group_name_H-M   'P 1'
#
loop_
_entity.id
_entity.type
_entity.pdbx_description
1 polymer ?
#
loop_
_entity_poly.entity_id
_entity_poly.type
_entity_poly.pdbx_seq_one_letter_code
_entity_poly.pdbx_strand_id
1 'polypeptide(L)'
;MRPPVVWPDPRIVQDFPYDFDLATHTVCAGLMGSISHGTYVPKEDPDSIDDVDIMAIVVPSPKWLLGLNQWEHWVKQRDELDVVVYSLRKFVGLLLKANPNVVGLLWLRPEFILTRHAAFEPIVRNRQAFISRRAYESFVGYAQSQLNKMGLPGHRAYMGAKRKELVARFGYDCKNAAHSVRLLRMGIEFLETGSLQVYRTSDADEIRAIKRGLWTREQVKQEVDRVSDRIVAARDRSPLPPEPDAVLAERLLIETTQAVWAQSTSE
;
A
#
# COMPACT_ATOMS: atom_id res chain seq x y z
N MET A 1 -14.57 -15.14 -4.43
CA MET A 1 -13.26 -15.85 -4.28
C MET A 1 -12.18 -14.94 -4.83
N ARG A 2 -10.97 -14.85 -4.22
CA ARG A 2 -9.91 -14.03 -4.82
C ARG A 2 -9.41 -14.71 -6.11
N PRO A 3 -9.05 -13.97 -7.17
CA PRO A 3 -8.44 -14.57 -8.35
C PRO A 3 -7.08 -15.20 -7.99
N PRO A 4 -6.71 -16.32 -8.62
CA PRO A 4 -5.37 -16.89 -8.49
C PRO A 4 -4.37 -15.91 -9.12
N VAL A 5 -3.36 -15.49 -8.36
CA VAL A 5 -2.31 -14.58 -8.81
C VAL A 5 -0.97 -15.20 -8.51
N VAL A 6 -0.08 -15.19 -9.49
CA VAL A 6 1.31 -15.61 -9.37
C VAL A 6 2.24 -14.40 -9.54
N TRP A 7 3.46 -14.48 -9.03
CA TRP A 7 4.46 -13.46 -9.26
C TRP A 7 5.77 -14.07 -9.79
N PRO A 8 6.37 -13.47 -10.82
CA PRO A 8 5.77 -12.44 -11.67
C PRO A 8 4.67 -13.01 -12.58
N ASP A 9 3.62 -12.21 -12.81
CA ASP A 9 2.57 -12.58 -13.75
C ASP A 9 3.10 -12.44 -15.20
N PRO A 10 2.92 -13.43 -16.08
CA PRO A 10 3.43 -13.39 -17.45
C PRO A 10 2.95 -12.16 -18.24
N ARG A 11 1.73 -11.69 -17.98
CA ARG A 11 1.17 -10.48 -18.63
C ARG A 11 1.94 -9.22 -18.25
N ILE A 12 2.48 -9.20 -17.04
CA ILE A 12 3.27 -8.09 -16.50
C ILE A 12 4.70 -8.14 -17.01
N VAL A 13 5.30 -9.34 -17.07
CA VAL A 13 6.66 -9.53 -17.60
C VAL A 13 6.78 -9.04 -19.03
N GLN A 14 5.79 -9.31 -19.89
CA GLN A 14 5.78 -8.88 -21.28
C GLN A 14 5.82 -7.35 -21.44
N ASP A 15 5.28 -6.62 -20.51
CA ASP A 15 5.19 -5.16 -20.55
C ASP A 15 6.33 -4.46 -19.79
N PHE A 16 7.22 -5.22 -19.11
CA PHE A 16 8.32 -4.66 -18.32
C PHE A 16 9.46 -4.19 -19.24
N PRO A 17 9.76 -2.88 -19.28
CA PRO A 17 10.60 -2.31 -20.34
C PRO A 17 12.09 -2.28 -19.99
N TYR A 18 12.52 -2.90 -18.87
CA TYR A 18 13.89 -2.80 -18.37
C TYR A 18 14.67 -4.10 -18.62
N ASP A 19 16.00 -3.99 -18.70
CA ASP A 19 16.93 -5.06 -19.04
C ASP A 19 17.36 -5.92 -17.82
N PHE A 20 16.47 -6.07 -16.84
CA PHE A 20 16.68 -6.99 -15.72
C PHE A 20 15.42 -7.82 -15.50
N ASP A 21 15.61 -9.05 -15.10
CA ASP A 21 14.53 -10.01 -14.92
C ASP A 21 13.78 -9.78 -13.59
N LEU A 22 12.45 -9.67 -13.67
CA LEU A 22 11.63 -9.45 -12.48
C LEU A 22 11.65 -10.63 -11.49
N ALA A 23 11.78 -11.86 -11.98
CA ALA A 23 11.73 -13.03 -11.09
C ALA A 23 12.96 -13.07 -10.19
N THR A 24 14.14 -12.90 -10.78
CA THR A 24 15.44 -12.99 -10.07
C THR A 24 15.75 -11.76 -9.22
N HIS A 25 15.26 -10.59 -9.62
CA HIS A 25 15.53 -9.33 -8.93
C HIS A 25 14.48 -8.98 -7.85
N THR A 26 13.35 -9.70 -7.79
CA THR A 26 12.31 -9.45 -6.78
C THR A 26 12.73 -10.01 -5.42
N VAL A 27 12.79 -9.13 -4.43
CA VAL A 27 13.03 -9.52 -3.03
C VAL A 27 11.76 -9.75 -2.23
N CYS A 28 10.66 -9.12 -2.62
CA CYS A 28 9.35 -9.36 -2.04
C CYS A 28 8.25 -8.92 -3.00
N ALA A 29 7.19 -9.71 -3.11
CA ALA A 29 5.96 -9.29 -3.76
C ALA A 29 4.75 -9.78 -2.97
N GLY A 30 3.71 -8.95 -2.92
CA GLY A 30 2.50 -9.26 -2.18
C GLY A 30 1.25 -8.63 -2.78
N LEU A 31 0.12 -9.27 -2.46
CA LEU A 31 -1.20 -8.72 -2.73
C LEU A 31 -1.46 -7.57 -1.75
N MET A 32 -1.86 -6.43 -2.27
CA MET A 32 -2.11 -5.22 -1.51
C MET A 32 -3.60 -4.82 -1.60
N GLY A 33 -3.88 -3.58 -1.26
CA GLY A 33 -5.18 -2.96 -1.47
C GLY A 33 -6.33 -3.67 -0.75
N SER A 34 -7.47 -3.75 -1.40
CA SER A 34 -8.69 -4.29 -0.80
C SER A 34 -8.59 -5.77 -0.44
N ILE A 35 -7.77 -6.54 -1.16
CA ILE A 35 -7.55 -7.97 -0.88
C ILE A 35 -6.82 -8.14 0.46
N SER A 36 -5.68 -7.48 0.63
CA SER A 36 -4.90 -7.59 1.87
C SER A 36 -5.63 -7.01 3.08
N HIS A 37 -6.53 -6.06 2.85
CA HIS A 37 -7.34 -5.48 3.93
C HIS A 37 -8.58 -6.32 4.29
N GLY A 38 -8.90 -7.37 3.55
CA GLY A 38 -10.13 -8.15 3.75
C GLY A 38 -11.40 -7.38 3.36
N THR A 39 -11.26 -6.34 2.55
CA THR A 39 -12.37 -5.46 2.12
C THR A 39 -12.66 -5.57 0.62
N TYR A 40 -12.11 -6.59 -0.02
CA TYR A 40 -12.32 -6.86 -1.44
C TYR A 40 -13.78 -7.20 -1.73
N VAL A 41 -14.32 -6.55 -2.75
CA VAL A 41 -15.65 -6.84 -3.30
C VAL A 41 -15.42 -7.60 -4.62
N PRO A 42 -15.86 -8.86 -4.72
CA PRO A 42 -15.66 -9.68 -5.90
C PRO A 42 -16.27 -9.07 -7.17
N LYS A 43 -15.69 -9.37 -8.35
CA LYS A 43 -16.16 -8.81 -9.64
C LYS A 43 -17.58 -9.25 -10.03
N GLU A 44 -18.05 -10.36 -9.49
CA GLU A 44 -19.41 -10.84 -9.64
C GLU A 44 -20.46 -9.94 -8.96
N ASP A 45 -20.02 -9.14 -7.99
CA ASP A 45 -20.86 -8.12 -7.37
C ASP A 45 -21.06 -6.94 -8.35
N PRO A 46 -22.31 -6.56 -8.65
CA PRO A 46 -22.60 -5.48 -9.60
C PRO A 46 -22.02 -4.13 -9.18
N ASP A 47 -21.75 -3.93 -7.90
CA ASP A 47 -21.17 -2.68 -7.36
C ASP A 47 -19.64 -2.75 -7.18
N SER A 48 -19.00 -3.86 -7.56
CA SER A 48 -17.54 -3.99 -7.44
C SER A 48 -16.79 -3.09 -8.41
N ILE A 49 -15.84 -2.35 -7.88
CA ILE A 49 -14.85 -1.55 -8.60
C ILE A 49 -13.43 -1.85 -8.09
N ASP A 50 -13.23 -3.03 -7.51
CA ASP A 50 -11.95 -3.42 -6.95
C ASP A 50 -11.08 -4.10 -7.99
N ASP A 51 -9.81 -3.72 -7.99
CA ASP A 51 -8.75 -4.30 -8.78
C ASP A 51 -7.92 -5.25 -7.90
N VAL A 52 -7.01 -5.99 -8.53
CA VAL A 52 -6.02 -6.81 -7.86
C VAL A 52 -4.73 -6.01 -7.77
N ASP A 53 -4.51 -5.41 -6.62
CA ASP A 53 -3.32 -4.59 -6.35
C ASP A 53 -2.13 -5.51 -6.01
N ILE A 54 -1.02 -5.37 -6.74
CA ILE A 54 0.23 -6.07 -6.47
C ILE A 54 1.33 -5.03 -6.23
N MET A 55 2.10 -5.23 -5.15
CA MET A 55 3.32 -4.49 -4.92
C MET A 55 4.50 -5.45 -4.95
N ALA A 56 5.51 -5.12 -5.76
CA ALA A 56 6.77 -5.83 -5.79
C ALA A 56 7.94 -4.90 -5.45
N ILE A 57 8.90 -5.43 -4.74
CA ILE A 57 10.14 -4.76 -4.37
C ILE A 57 11.28 -5.49 -5.05
N VAL A 58 12.07 -4.77 -5.81
CA VAL A 58 13.20 -5.33 -6.55
C VAL A 58 14.51 -4.65 -6.18
N VAL A 59 15.60 -5.39 -6.28
CA VAL A 59 16.95 -4.85 -6.30
C VAL A 59 17.39 -4.78 -7.77
N PRO A 60 17.35 -3.61 -8.43
CA PRO A 60 17.72 -3.52 -9.83
C PRO A 60 19.21 -3.79 -10.02
N SER A 61 19.63 -4.08 -11.25
CA SER A 61 21.05 -4.25 -11.57
C SER A 61 21.84 -2.99 -11.24
N PRO A 62 23.18 -3.09 -11.03
CA PRO A 62 24.03 -1.94 -10.71
C PRO A 62 23.88 -0.75 -11.67
N LYS A 63 23.65 -1.02 -12.96
CA LYS A 63 23.39 0.01 -13.98
C LYS A 63 22.22 0.92 -13.62
N TRP A 64 21.11 0.36 -13.10
CA TRP A 64 19.91 1.08 -12.78
C TRP A 64 19.88 1.65 -11.35
N LEU A 65 20.73 1.14 -10.46
CA LEU A 65 20.81 1.64 -9.08
C LEU A 65 21.89 2.72 -8.93
N LEU A 66 23.05 2.55 -9.58
CA LEU A 66 24.25 3.41 -9.43
C LEU A 66 24.53 4.25 -10.67
N GLY A 67 23.96 3.89 -11.82
CA GLY A 67 24.19 4.57 -13.09
C GLY A 67 23.55 5.95 -13.16
N LEU A 68 23.83 6.66 -14.27
CA LEU A 68 23.32 8.01 -14.50
C LEU A 68 21.77 8.05 -14.63
N ASN A 69 21.17 6.99 -15.16
CA ASN A 69 19.73 6.85 -15.29
C ASN A 69 19.21 5.95 -14.16
N GLN A 70 19.05 6.52 -12.98
CA GLN A 70 18.54 5.77 -11.81
C GLN A 70 17.07 5.43 -11.98
N TRP A 71 16.74 4.15 -11.73
CA TRP A 71 15.38 3.67 -11.75
C TRP A 71 14.81 3.58 -10.32
N GLU A 72 13.60 4.11 -10.13
CA GLU A 72 12.96 4.11 -8.81
C GLU A 72 11.72 3.21 -8.75
N HIS A 73 10.87 3.24 -9.77
CA HIS A 73 9.62 2.47 -9.79
C HIS A 73 9.06 2.35 -11.20
N TRP A 74 8.14 1.41 -11.34
CA TRP A 74 7.32 1.21 -12.53
C TRP A 74 5.91 0.85 -12.10
N VAL A 75 4.91 1.37 -12.82
CA VAL A 75 3.48 1.12 -12.59
C VAL A 75 2.87 0.60 -13.86
N LYS A 76 2.07 -0.44 -13.75
CA LYS A 76 1.34 -1.02 -14.86
C LYS A 76 -0.04 -1.44 -14.43
N GLN A 77 -1.03 -1.00 -15.18
CA GLN A 77 -2.38 -1.55 -15.13
C GLN A 77 -2.59 -2.45 -16.34
N ARG A 78 -3.01 -3.67 -16.10
CA ARG A 78 -3.31 -4.67 -17.12
C ARG A 78 -4.49 -5.51 -16.70
N ASP A 79 -5.59 -5.45 -17.48
CA ASP A 79 -6.87 -6.10 -17.14
C ASP A 79 -7.33 -5.71 -15.72
N GLU A 80 -7.44 -6.69 -14.82
CA GLU A 80 -7.77 -6.46 -13.39
C GLU A 80 -6.55 -6.19 -12.50
N LEU A 81 -5.33 -6.30 -13.05
CA LEU A 81 -4.10 -6.12 -12.28
C LEU A 81 -3.69 -4.65 -12.23
N ASP A 82 -3.45 -4.15 -11.03
CA ASP A 82 -2.78 -2.86 -10.77
C ASP A 82 -1.47 -3.15 -10.05
N VAL A 83 -0.36 -3.01 -10.78
CA VAL A 83 0.96 -3.45 -10.34
C VAL A 83 1.87 -2.27 -10.16
N VAL A 84 2.49 -2.18 -8.99
CA VAL A 84 3.58 -1.25 -8.73
C VAL A 84 4.85 -2.04 -8.36
N VAL A 85 5.94 -1.73 -9.05
CA VAL A 85 7.26 -2.29 -8.78
C VAL A 85 8.16 -1.17 -8.28
N TYR A 86 8.65 -1.25 -7.06
CA TYR A 86 9.58 -0.28 -6.48
C TYR A 86 11.00 -0.85 -6.41
N SER A 87 12.00 0.00 -6.64
CA SER A 87 13.35 -0.33 -6.19
C SER A 87 13.39 -0.43 -4.66
N LEU A 88 14.24 -1.30 -4.13
CA LEU A 88 14.41 -1.42 -2.68
C LEU A 88 14.76 -0.07 -2.03
N ARG A 89 15.61 0.73 -2.69
CA ARG A 89 15.95 2.08 -2.22
C ARG A 89 14.72 2.99 -2.12
N LYS A 90 13.87 2.98 -3.14
CA LYS A 90 12.62 3.77 -3.15
C LYS A 90 11.68 3.31 -2.05
N PHE A 91 11.51 2.01 -1.91
CA PHE A 91 10.67 1.39 -0.88
C PHE A 91 11.11 1.79 0.52
N VAL A 92 12.40 1.63 0.85
CA VAL A 92 12.96 2.05 2.15
C VAL A 92 12.74 3.54 2.40
N GLY A 93 12.97 4.38 1.40
CA GLY A 93 12.70 5.82 1.51
C GLY A 93 11.23 6.16 1.77
N LEU A 94 10.29 5.36 1.24
CA LEU A 94 8.85 5.50 1.51
C LEU A 94 8.48 4.96 2.90
N LEU A 95 9.13 3.89 3.38
CA LEU A 95 8.96 3.39 4.75
C LEU A 95 9.36 4.45 5.79
N LEU A 96 10.51 5.10 5.62
CA LEU A 96 10.99 6.17 6.50
C LEU A 96 10.04 7.38 6.56
N LYS A 97 9.20 7.55 5.55
CA LYS A 97 8.11 8.56 5.51
C LYS A 97 6.79 8.03 6.05
N ALA A 98 6.77 6.82 6.59
CA ALA A 98 5.56 6.12 7.03
C ALA A 98 4.44 6.12 5.96
N ASN A 99 4.80 5.94 4.67
CA ASN A 99 3.82 5.98 3.57
C ASN A 99 2.80 4.84 3.72
N PRO A 100 1.50 5.12 3.92
CA PRO A 100 0.50 4.11 4.22
C PRO A 100 0.27 3.09 3.09
N ASN A 101 0.62 3.43 1.86
CA ASN A 101 0.47 2.51 0.72
C ASN A 101 1.57 1.43 0.70
N VAL A 102 2.73 1.67 1.32
CA VAL A 102 3.86 0.73 1.30
C VAL A 102 4.14 0.07 2.64
N VAL A 103 3.91 0.78 3.74
CA VAL A 103 4.22 0.26 5.08
C VAL A 103 3.51 -1.05 5.38
N GLY A 104 2.31 -1.23 4.84
CA GLY A 104 1.51 -2.45 5.01
C GLY A 104 2.20 -3.72 4.51
N LEU A 105 3.14 -3.63 3.55
CA LEU A 105 3.86 -4.81 3.05
C LEU A 105 4.62 -5.57 4.16
N LEU A 106 5.14 -4.84 5.16
CA LEU A 106 5.88 -5.42 6.29
C LEU A 106 4.99 -6.14 7.32
N TRP A 107 3.68 -5.98 7.24
CA TRP A 107 2.66 -6.59 8.11
C TRP A 107 1.66 -7.45 7.34
N LEU A 108 1.98 -7.81 6.08
CA LEU A 108 1.12 -8.72 5.33
C LEU A 108 1.07 -10.09 5.99
N ARG A 109 -0.12 -10.69 5.99
CA ARG A 109 -0.29 -12.09 6.34
C ARG A 109 0.38 -12.99 5.29
N PRO A 110 0.89 -14.16 5.69
CA PRO A 110 1.58 -15.08 4.78
C PRO A 110 0.78 -15.43 3.50
N GLU A 111 -0.54 -15.56 3.62
CA GLU A 111 -1.42 -15.88 2.48
C GLU A 111 -1.52 -14.79 1.41
N PHE A 112 -1.03 -13.57 1.69
CA PHE A 112 -0.97 -12.46 0.73
C PHE A 112 0.43 -12.23 0.16
N ILE A 113 1.43 -12.95 0.65
CA ILE A 113 2.78 -12.87 0.11
C ILE A 113 2.86 -13.80 -1.11
N LEU A 114 3.20 -13.24 -2.27
CA LEU A 114 3.36 -13.98 -3.51
C LEU A 114 4.75 -14.59 -3.63
N THR A 115 5.77 -13.81 -3.25
CA THR A 115 7.15 -14.27 -3.12
C THR A 115 7.91 -13.45 -2.09
N ARG A 116 8.90 -14.06 -1.44
CA ARG A 116 9.80 -13.37 -0.51
C ARG A 116 11.15 -14.05 -0.48
N HIS A 117 12.18 -13.31 -0.86
CA HIS A 117 13.56 -13.76 -0.86
C HIS A 117 14.17 -13.67 0.54
N ALA A 118 15.08 -14.59 0.88
CA ALA A 118 15.72 -14.62 2.20
C ALA A 118 16.45 -13.32 2.56
N ALA A 119 17.03 -12.62 1.58
CA ALA A 119 17.69 -11.33 1.78
C ALA A 119 16.75 -10.21 2.26
N PHE A 120 15.42 -10.35 2.10
CA PHE A 120 14.44 -9.37 2.58
C PHE A 120 14.04 -9.59 4.05
N GLU A 121 14.30 -10.78 4.62
CA GLU A 121 13.94 -11.12 6.00
C GLU A 121 14.51 -10.15 7.05
N PRO A 122 15.77 -9.66 6.96
CA PRO A 122 16.28 -8.66 7.90
C PRO A 122 15.42 -7.39 7.97
N ILE A 123 14.90 -6.92 6.83
CA ILE A 123 14.00 -5.75 6.78
C ILE A 123 12.69 -6.04 7.53
N VAL A 124 12.08 -7.21 7.30
CA VAL A 124 10.83 -7.61 7.97
C VAL A 124 11.04 -7.78 9.49
N ARG A 125 12.14 -8.41 9.90
CA ARG A 125 12.46 -8.60 11.34
C ARG A 125 12.72 -7.28 12.06
N ASN A 126 13.32 -6.31 11.38
CA ASN A 126 13.63 -5.00 11.93
C ASN A 126 12.60 -3.93 11.51
N ARG A 127 11.37 -4.33 11.19
CA ARG A 127 10.33 -3.38 10.72
C ARG A 127 10.04 -2.25 11.70
N GLN A 128 10.36 -2.42 13.00
CA GLN A 128 10.24 -1.39 14.02
C GLN A 128 11.18 -0.19 13.79
N ALA A 129 12.29 -0.37 13.06
CA ALA A 129 13.19 0.71 12.68
C ALA A 129 12.53 1.77 11.77
N PHE A 130 11.51 1.38 11.03
CA PHE A 130 10.79 2.25 10.09
C PHE A 130 9.59 2.96 10.71
N ILE A 131 9.30 2.70 11.99
CA ILE A 131 8.12 3.24 12.68
C ILE A 131 8.48 4.53 13.42
N SER A 132 7.63 5.55 13.28
CA SER A 132 7.77 6.80 14.02
C SER A 132 6.44 7.55 14.08
N ARG A 133 6.40 8.64 14.88
CA ARG A 133 5.25 9.54 14.96
C ARG A 133 4.96 10.28 13.64
N ARG A 134 5.87 10.23 12.64
CA ARG A 134 5.59 10.69 11.26
C ARG A 134 4.40 9.98 10.62
N ALA A 135 3.97 8.84 11.14
CA ALA A 135 2.76 8.17 10.71
C ALA A 135 1.52 9.08 10.79
N TYR A 136 1.48 10.01 11.77
CA TYR A 136 0.36 10.94 11.87
C TYR A 136 0.20 11.77 10.61
N GLU A 137 1.22 12.53 10.23
CA GLU A 137 1.19 13.43 9.08
C GLU A 137 0.92 12.65 7.78
N SER A 138 1.53 11.47 7.66
CA SER A 138 1.40 10.65 6.48
C SER A 138 -0.02 10.07 6.34
N PHE A 139 -0.54 9.41 7.36
CA PHE A 139 -1.88 8.81 7.30
C PHE A 139 -2.99 9.85 7.19
N VAL A 140 -2.90 10.95 7.94
CA VAL A 140 -3.86 12.07 7.87
C VAL A 140 -3.80 12.75 6.50
N GLY A 141 -2.60 13.04 5.98
CA GLY A 141 -2.43 13.66 4.67
C GLY A 141 -3.02 12.81 3.53
N TYR A 142 -2.78 11.50 3.56
CA TYR A 142 -3.38 10.58 2.58
C TYR A 142 -4.90 10.49 2.72
N ALA A 143 -5.43 10.38 3.94
CA ALA A 143 -6.87 10.36 4.19
C ALA A 143 -7.54 11.65 3.70
N GLN A 144 -6.96 12.81 4.02
CA GLN A 144 -7.47 14.10 3.55
C GLN A 144 -7.44 14.22 2.03
N SER A 145 -6.39 13.71 1.39
CA SER A 145 -6.32 13.66 -0.08
C SER A 145 -7.48 12.85 -0.67
N GLN A 146 -7.85 11.71 -0.06
CA GLN A 146 -8.99 10.91 -0.52
C GLN A 146 -10.33 11.62 -0.28
N LEU A 147 -10.48 12.30 0.86
CA LEU A 147 -11.69 13.09 1.17
C LEU A 147 -11.88 14.25 0.19
N ASN A 148 -10.81 14.96 -0.13
CA ASN A 148 -10.87 16.01 -1.14
C ASN A 148 -11.33 15.47 -2.50
N LYS A 149 -10.80 14.31 -2.91
CA LYS A 149 -11.23 13.63 -4.14
C LYS A 149 -12.70 13.20 -4.11
N MET A 150 -13.23 12.84 -2.95
CA MET A 150 -14.62 12.44 -2.78
C MET A 150 -15.60 13.55 -3.19
N GLY A 151 -15.23 14.83 -2.97
CA GLY A 151 -16.10 15.99 -3.19
C GLY A 151 -15.87 16.78 -4.48
N LEU A 152 -14.79 16.55 -5.24
CA LEU A 152 -14.40 17.38 -6.38
C LEU A 152 -15.06 16.96 -7.70
N PRO A 153 -15.84 17.84 -8.36
CA PRO A 153 -16.44 17.56 -9.68
C PRO A 153 -15.41 17.21 -10.75
N GLY A 154 -14.24 17.84 -10.74
CA GLY A 154 -13.16 17.64 -11.73
C GLY A 154 -12.48 16.29 -11.65
N HIS A 155 -12.55 15.60 -10.51
CA HIS A 155 -11.96 14.27 -10.35
C HIS A 155 -12.71 13.17 -11.11
N ARG A 156 -13.95 13.44 -11.52
CA ARG A 156 -14.76 12.52 -12.33
C ARG A 156 -14.13 12.22 -13.71
N ALA A 157 -13.27 13.10 -14.24
CA ALA A 157 -12.63 12.90 -15.55
C ALA A 157 -11.75 11.64 -15.59
N TYR A 158 -11.07 11.32 -14.49
CA TYR A 158 -10.14 10.17 -14.36
C TYR A 158 -10.78 8.87 -13.85
N MET A 159 -12.09 8.87 -13.60
CA MET A 159 -12.80 7.68 -13.11
C MET A 159 -13.28 6.83 -14.27
N GLY A 160 -13.17 5.51 -14.14
CA GLY A 160 -13.83 4.55 -15.04
C GLY A 160 -15.37 4.73 -15.03
N ALA A 161 -16.03 4.29 -16.11
CA ALA A 161 -17.47 4.47 -16.32
C ALA A 161 -18.31 3.97 -15.11
N LYS A 162 -18.03 2.76 -14.63
CA LYS A 162 -18.73 2.15 -13.51
C LYS A 162 -18.61 2.96 -12.20
N ARG A 163 -17.42 3.49 -11.90
CA ARG A 163 -17.24 4.33 -10.71
C ARG A 163 -18.00 5.65 -10.81
N LYS A 164 -18.12 6.22 -12.02
CA LYS A 164 -18.93 7.41 -12.27
C LYS A 164 -20.41 7.14 -12.02
N GLU A 165 -20.90 5.98 -12.46
CA GLU A 165 -22.27 5.54 -12.21
C GLU A 165 -22.57 5.41 -10.72
N LEU A 166 -21.67 4.76 -9.95
CA LEU A 166 -21.82 4.64 -8.49
C LEU A 166 -21.82 6.00 -7.79
N VAL A 167 -20.93 6.93 -8.22
CA VAL A 167 -20.93 8.29 -7.68
C VAL A 167 -22.23 9.03 -8.00
N ALA A 168 -22.80 8.84 -9.19
CA ALA A 168 -24.11 9.42 -9.55
C ALA A 168 -25.24 8.83 -8.70
N ARG A 169 -25.20 7.52 -8.45
CA ARG A 169 -26.20 6.78 -7.66
C ARG A 169 -26.16 7.13 -6.16
N PHE A 170 -24.98 7.23 -5.57
CA PHE A 170 -24.81 7.44 -4.12
C PHE A 170 -24.57 8.90 -3.73
N GLY A 171 -24.31 9.79 -4.70
CA GLY A 171 -24.04 11.21 -4.47
C GLY A 171 -22.63 11.53 -3.98
N TYR A 172 -21.76 10.53 -3.78
CA TYR A 172 -20.36 10.69 -3.36
C TYR A 172 -19.51 9.49 -3.80
N ASP A 173 -18.18 9.63 -3.78
CA ASP A 173 -17.25 8.56 -4.12
C ASP A 173 -17.01 7.62 -2.92
N CYS A 174 -17.77 6.53 -2.89
CA CYS A 174 -17.74 5.52 -1.82
C CYS A 174 -16.38 4.84 -1.66
N LYS A 175 -15.60 4.62 -2.76
CA LYS A 175 -14.25 4.03 -2.70
C LYS A 175 -13.30 4.95 -1.95
N ASN A 176 -13.30 6.25 -2.26
CA ASN A 176 -12.45 7.22 -1.57
C ASN A 176 -12.88 7.43 -0.12
N ALA A 177 -14.19 7.41 0.18
CA ALA A 177 -14.72 7.49 1.54
C ALA A 177 -14.23 6.31 2.40
N ALA A 178 -14.43 5.08 1.92
CA ALA A 178 -13.98 3.87 2.60
C ALA A 178 -12.46 3.88 2.83
N HIS A 179 -11.69 4.33 1.82
CA HIS A 179 -10.24 4.46 1.92
C HIS A 179 -9.82 5.45 3.01
N SER A 180 -10.48 6.62 3.09
CA SER A 180 -10.17 7.64 4.10
C SER A 180 -10.44 7.15 5.52
N VAL A 181 -11.62 6.56 5.77
CA VAL A 181 -11.97 6.02 7.08
C VAL A 181 -10.99 4.92 7.50
N ARG A 182 -10.66 3.99 6.58
CA ARG A 182 -9.68 2.94 6.84
C ARG A 182 -8.30 3.50 7.18
N LEU A 183 -7.80 4.48 6.42
CA LEU A 183 -6.49 5.09 6.67
C LEU A 183 -6.41 5.74 8.05
N LEU A 184 -7.42 6.50 8.45
CA LEU A 184 -7.44 7.14 9.77
C LEU A 184 -7.48 6.11 10.91
N ARG A 185 -8.31 5.06 10.78
CA ARG A 185 -8.38 3.98 11.77
C ARG A 185 -7.06 3.21 11.88
N MET A 186 -6.43 2.88 10.73
CA MET A 186 -5.11 2.23 10.70
C MET A 186 -4.02 3.14 11.28
N GLY A 187 -4.08 4.44 11.02
CA GLY A 187 -3.16 5.42 11.59
C GLY A 187 -3.25 5.51 13.11
N ILE A 188 -4.47 5.46 13.68
CA ILE A 188 -4.69 5.40 15.13
C ILE A 188 -4.02 4.16 15.73
N GLU A 189 -4.33 2.98 15.19
CA GLU A 189 -3.75 1.71 15.66
C GLU A 189 -2.21 1.73 15.60
N PHE A 190 -1.67 2.25 14.50
CA PHE A 190 -0.24 2.31 14.30
C PHE A 190 0.44 3.24 15.29
N LEU A 191 -0.14 4.42 15.57
CA LEU A 191 0.37 5.37 16.56
C LEU A 191 0.27 4.85 18.00
N GLU A 192 -0.79 4.12 18.32
CA GLU A 192 -1.03 3.58 19.66
C GLU A 192 -0.17 2.35 19.97
N THR A 193 0.08 1.48 18.97
CA THR A 193 0.66 0.15 19.21
C THR A 193 2.01 -0.10 18.55
N GLY A 194 2.41 0.72 17.56
CA GLY A 194 3.57 0.45 16.71
C GLY A 194 3.41 -0.79 15.82
N SER A 195 2.19 -1.26 15.64
CA SER A 195 1.86 -2.40 14.78
C SER A 195 0.72 -2.04 13.85
N LEU A 196 0.72 -2.62 12.65
CA LEU A 196 -0.28 -2.35 11.64
C LEU A 196 -1.14 -3.60 11.39
N GLN A 197 -2.44 -3.50 11.70
CA GLN A 197 -3.39 -4.53 11.31
C GLN A 197 -3.84 -4.30 9.87
N VAL A 198 -3.06 -4.81 8.91
CA VAL A 198 -3.37 -4.68 7.48
C VAL A 198 -4.68 -5.37 7.17
N TYR A 199 -4.84 -6.63 7.59
CA TYR A 199 -6.10 -7.36 7.44
C TYR A 199 -7.09 -6.91 8.53
N ARG A 200 -8.18 -6.28 8.11
CA ARG A 200 -9.18 -5.65 8.98
C ARG A 200 -10.15 -6.69 9.55
N THR A 201 -9.84 -7.25 10.71
CA THR A 201 -10.71 -8.25 11.35
C THR A 201 -11.92 -7.63 12.05
N SER A 202 -11.77 -6.41 12.57
CA SER A 202 -12.79 -5.78 13.41
C SER A 202 -13.78 -4.89 12.65
N ASP A 203 -13.36 -4.30 11.51
CA ASP A 203 -14.15 -3.29 10.80
C ASP A 203 -14.23 -3.49 9.27
N ALA A 204 -13.81 -4.65 8.76
CA ALA A 204 -13.88 -4.95 7.32
C ALA A 204 -15.30 -4.85 6.76
N ASP A 205 -16.31 -5.28 7.54
CA ASP A 205 -17.71 -5.22 7.12
C ASP A 205 -18.20 -3.78 7.00
N GLU A 206 -17.84 -2.90 7.93
CA GLU A 206 -18.18 -1.48 7.86
C GLU A 206 -17.49 -0.82 6.64
N ILE A 207 -16.20 -1.10 6.42
CA ILE A 207 -15.48 -0.56 5.26
C ILE A 207 -16.13 -1.04 3.95
N ARG A 208 -16.54 -2.31 3.87
CA ARG A 208 -17.30 -2.83 2.71
C ARG A 208 -18.68 -2.16 2.58
N ALA A 209 -19.37 -1.91 3.69
CA ALA A 209 -20.65 -1.21 3.69
C ALA A 209 -20.50 0.22 3.14
N ILE A 210 -19.45 0.96 3.52
CA ILE A 210 -19.16 2.28 2.96
C ILE A 210 -18.88 2.16 1.44
N LYS A 211 -18.07 1.20 1.00
CA LYS A 211 -17.75 0.98 -0.43
C LYS A 211 -18.99 0.70 -1.27
N ARG A 212 -19.98 0.00 -0.71
CA ARG A 212 -21.25 -0.32 -1.37
C ARG A 212 -22.29 0.79 -1.27
N GLY A 213 -21.93 1.96 -0.72
CA GLY A 213 -22.83 3.09 -0.59
C GLY A 213 -23.97 2.88 0.43
N LEU A 214 -23.81 1.94 1.37
CA LEU A 214 -24.79 1.69 2.43
C LEU A 214 -24.74 2.76 3.53
N TRP A 215 -23.67 3.55 3.58
CA TRP A 215 -23.57 4.72 4.44
C TRP A 215 -23.95 5.97 3.65
N THR A 216 -24.63 6.91 4.31
CA THR A 216 -24.83 8.22 3.72
C THR A 216 -23.56 9.06 3.78
N ARG A 217 -23.46 10.07 2.92
CA ARG A 217 -22.35 11.03 2.96
C ARG A 217 -22.17 11.67 4.33
N GLU A 218 -23.28 11.94 5.02
CA GLU A 218 -23.27 12.55 6.34
C GLU A 218 -22.74 11.58 7.41
N GLN A 219 -23.11 10.30 7.37
CA GLN A 219 -22.54 9.27 8.25
C GLN A 219 -21.04 9.13 8.05
N VAL A 220 -20.55 9.14 6.80
CA VAL A 220 -19.12 9.11 6.50
C VAL A 220 -18.42 10.33 7.10
N LYS A 221 -19.01 11.52 6.95
CA LYS A 221 -18.43 12.76 7.50
C LYS A 221 -18.34 12.71 9.03
N GLN A 222 -19.42 12.31 9.70
CA GLN A 222 -19.44 12.16 11.17
C GLN A 222 -18.36 11.17 11.65
N GLU A 223 -18.18 10.05 10.96
CA GLU A 223 -17.14 9.09 11.30
C GLU A 223 -15.74 9.67 11.08
N VAL A 224 -15.52 10.37 9.95
CA VAL A 224 -14.24 11.02 9.67
C VAL A 224 -13.92 12.06 10.75
N ASP A 225 -14.89 12.89 11.16
CA ASP A 225 -14.69 13.89 12.21
C ASP A 225 -14.30 13.19 13.52
N ARG A 226 -15.04 12.14 13.90
CA ARG A 226 -14.79 11.34 15.13
C ARG A 226 -13.40 10.71 15.14
N VAL A 227 -12.96 10.09 14.03
CA VAL A 227 -11.63 9.43 13.97
C VAL A 227 -10.52 10.46 13.81
N SER A 228 -10.80 11.64 13.28
CA SER A 228 -9.83 12.74 13.19
C SER A 228 -9.46 13.27 14.58
N ASP A 229 -10.41 13.41 15.48
CA ASP A 229 -10.15 13.78 16.87
C ASP A 229 -9.34 12.69 17.59
N ARG A 230 -9.68 11.43 17.35
CA ARG A 230 -8.98 10.29 17.93
C ARG A 230 -7.53 10.17 17.47
N ILE A 231 -7.22 10.40 16.18
CA ILE A 231 -5.85 10.28 15.68
C ILE A 231 -4.94 11.38 16.24
N VAL A 232 -5.47 12.58 16.52
CA VAL A 232 -4.74 13.64 17.24
C VAL A 232 -4.38 13.17 18.64
N ALA A 233 -5.33 12.64 19.40
CA ALA A 233 -5.08 12.10 20.73
C ALA A 233 -4.11 10.90 20.72
N ALA A 234 -4.18 10.04 19.69
CA ALA A 234 -3.25 8.93 19.51
C ALA A 234 -1.82 9.43 19.25
N ARG A 235 -1.63 10.47 18.42
CA ARG A 235 -0.33 11.11 18.20
C ARG A 235 0.28 11.62 19.50
N ASP A 236 -0.52 12.35 20.29
CA ASP A 236 -0.05 13.04 21.50
C ASP A 236 0.36 12.05 22.60
N ARG A 237 -0.23 10.85 22.60
CA ARG A 237 0.06 9.77 23.56
C ARG A 237 0.93 8.66 22.99
N SER A 238 1.36 8.79 21.74
CA SER A 238 2.06 7.73 21.01
C SER A 238 3.38 7.37 21.70
N PRO A 239 3.64 6.09 21.98
CA PRO A 239 4.92 5.61 22.50
C PRO A 239 6.01 5.57 21.42
N LEU A 240 5.68 5.86 20.16
CA LEU A 240 6.60 5.78 19.05
C LEU A 240 7.69 6.86 19.11
N PRO A 241 8.89 6.58 18.58
CA PRO A 241 9.94 7.60 18.46
C PRO A 241 9.46 8.73 17.53
N PRO A 242 10.00 9.96 17.70
CA PRO A 242 9.67 11.07 16.81
C PRO A 242 10.09 10.81 15.36
N GLU A 243 11.23 10.16 15.17
CA GLU A 243 11.83 9.84 13.88
C GLU A 243 12.14 8.34 13.76
N PRO A 244 12.13 7.76 12.55
CA PRO A 244 12.55 6.39 12.34
C PRO A 244 14.07 6.24 12.50
N ASP A 245 14.54 5.01 12.70
CA ASP A 245 15.99 4.71 12.75
C ASP A 245 16.56 4.65 11.32
N ALA A 246 16.93 5.83 10.79
CA ALA A 246 17.48 5.96 9.46
C ALA A 246 18.83 5.25 9.30
N VAL A 247 19.63 5.14 10.36
CA VAL A 247 20.94 4.47 10.33
C VAL A 247 20.76 2.96 10.14
N LEU A 248 19.87 2.35 10.90
CA LEU A 248 19.55 0.93 10.74
C LEU A 248 18.88 0.67 9.38
N ALA A 249 17.97 1.55 8.95
CA ALA A 249 17.31 1.43 7.65
C ALA A 249 18.30 1.47 6.48
N GLU A 250 19.30 2.37 6.51
CA GLU A 250 20.33 2.45 5.51
C GLU A 250 21.23 1.19 5.49
N ARG A 251 21.63 0.71 6.66
CA ARG A 251 22.38 -0.53 6.77
C ARG A 251 21.62 -1.71 6.17
N LEU A 252 20.34 -1.87 6.52
CA LEU A 252 19.49 -2.95 5.97
C LEU A 252 19.34 -2.85 4.45
N LEU A 253 19.19 -1.63 3.93
CA LEU A 253 19.15 -1.38 2.48
C LEU A 253 20.43 -1.87 1.79
N ILE A 254 21.59 -1.51 2.33
CA ILE A 254 22.90 -1.87 1.77
C ILE A 254 23.11 -3.39 1.82
N GLU A 255 22.93 -3.99 3.00
CA GLU A 255 23.11 -5.43 3.22
C GLU A 255 22.21 -6.26 2.31
N THR A 256 20.91 -5.89 2.21
CA THR A 256 19.97 -6.58 1.30
C THR A 256 20.40 -6.46 -0.16
N THR A 257 20.82 -5.27 -0.58
CA THR A 257 21.28 -5.03 -1.96
C THR A 257 22.49 -5.88 -2.29
N GLN A 258 23.49 -5.91 -1.41
CA GLN A 258 24.71 -6.70 -1.58
C GLN A 258 24.41 -8.20 -1.62
N ALA A 259 23.54 -8.69 -0.76
CA ALA A 259 23.16 -10.10 -0.72
C ALA A 259 22.50 -10.58 -2.03
N VAL A 260 21.65 -9.73 -2.64
CA VAL A 260 21.01 -10.06 -3.93
C VAL A 260 22.04 -10.06 -5.05
N TRP A 261 22.90 -9.05 -5.13
CA TRP A 261 23.92 -8.98 -6.19
C TRP A 261 24.96 -10.10 -6.12
N ALA A 262 25.35 -10.51 -4.90
CA ALA A 262 26.28 -11.63 -4.73
C ALA A 262 25.75 -12.96 -5.29
N GLN A 263 24.43 -13.17 -5.23
CA GLN A 263 23.80 -14.38 -5.78
C GLN A 263 23.69 -14.33 -7.31
N SER A 264 23.39 -13.14 -7.88
CA SER A 264 23.28 -12.96 -9.34
C SER A 264 24.61 -13.11 -10.09
N THR A 265 25.76 -13.03 -9.40
CA THR A 265 27.09 -13.22 -10.00
C THR A 265 27.58 -14.68 -9.91
N SER A 266 26.84 -15.55 -9.25
CA SER A 266 27.22 -16.97 -9.03
C SER A 266 26.49 -17.94 -9.96
N GLU A 267 25.55 -17.44 -10.76
CA GLU A 267 24.85 -18.13 -11.83
C GLU A 267 25.41 -17.70 -13.21
#